data_dd208e1a6d361353aab061fc5689112e
#
_entry.id   dd208e1a6d361353aab061fc5689112e
#
_cell.length_a   1.000
_cell.length_b   1.000
_cell.length_c   1.000
_cell.angle_alpha   90.00
_cell.angle_beta   90.00
_cell.angle_gamma   90.00
#
_symmetry.space_group_name_H-M   'P 1'
#
loop_
_entity.id
_entity.type
_entity.pdbx_description
1 polymer ?
#
loop_
_entity_poly.entity_id
_entity_poly.type
_entity_poly.pdbx_seq_one_letter_code
_entity_poly.pdbx_strand_id
1 'polypeptide(L)'
;MGGSELWRVAANGSTPAERILSADGITLAVSVQPDGEGMVFERRMGGRWSIWRAPVSPGASPVPLLEEPFDDYMPAISPNGRWLAYVSNSTGKYEVYARPYPSAGAATRISEGGGTEPRWSHDGRRIFYRNATGLQAATLAADSSVSVSGRATLFRDVFEGNMPHANYDVRLDDKSFVMLAPGTKGDAQMVLVVNWLQELKTRLASVR
;
A
#
# COMPACT_ATOMS: atom_id res chain seq x y z
N MET A 1 -7.40 -20.83 13.99
CA MET A 1 -6.49 -19.78 13.48
C MET A 1 -7.02 -18.46 14.01
N GLY A 2 -6.16 -17.58 14.55
CA GLY A 2 -6.61 -16.28 15.07
C GLY A 2 -7.10 -15.38 13.94
N GLY A 3 -8.12 -14.56 14.23
CA GLY A 3 -8.57 -13.50 13.32
C GLY A 3 -7.74 -12.24 13.46
N SER A 4 -7.82 -11.35 12.48
CA SER A 4 -7.28 -9.99 12.54
C SER A 4 -8.41 -8.99 12.75
N GLU A 5 -8.09 -7.89 13.42
CA GLU A 5 -9.03 -6.79 13.63
C GLU A 5 -8.48 -5.49 13.06
N LEU A 6 -9.33 -4.70 12.42
CA LEU A 6 -8.99 -3.36 11.97
C LEU A 6 -9.68 -2.33 12.87
N TRP A 7 -8.91 -1.35 13.31
CA TRP A 7 -9.33 -0.32 14.24
C TRP A 7 -9.07 1.07 13.67
N ARG A 8 -9.95 2.01 13.97
CA ARG A 8 -9.80 3.44 13.71
C ARG A 8 -9.46 4.16 15.00
N VAL A 9 -8.51 5.08 14.92
CA VAL A 9 -8.09 5.91 16.05
C VAL A 9 -7.99 7.36 15.57
N ALA A 10 -8.52 8.30 16.33
CA ALA A 10 -8.33 9.71 16.03
C ALA A 10 -6.85 10.10 16.22
N ALA A 11 -6.24 10.76 15.22
CA ALA A 11 -4.83 11.10 15.25
C ALA A 11 -4.42 12.02 16.43
N ASN A 12 -5.37 12.78 16.96
CA ASN A 12 -5.18 13.66 18.13
C ASN A 12 -5.51 12.98 19.47
N GLY A 13 -5.89 11.69 19.46
CA GLY A 13 -6.28 10.96 20.66
C GLY A 13 -7.59 11.42 21.31
N SER A 14 -8.41 12.23 20.63
CA SER A 14 -9.63 12.81 21.18
C SER A 14 -10.76 11.81 21.45
N THR A 15 -10.69 10.66 20.82
CA THR A 15 -11.68 9.58 20.97
C THR A 15 -10.99 8.25 21.20
N PRO A 16 -11.63 7.32 21.93
CA PRO A 16 -11.14 5.95 22.05
C PRO A 16 -10.97 5.27 20.68
N ALA A 17 -10.11 4.26 20.63
CA ALA A 17 -10.01 3.39 19.47
C ALA A 17 -11.36 2.69 19.21
N GLU A 18 -11.75 2.62 17.95
CA GLU A 18 -13.02 2.05 17.51
C GLU A 18 -12.77 0.90 16.53
N ARG A 19 -13.32 -0.27 16.82
CA ARG A 19 -13.18 -1.42 15.93
C ARG A 19 -14.05 -1.26 14.68
N ILE A 20 -13.39 -1.25 13.52
CA ILE A 20 -14.05 -1.19 12.20
C ILE A 20 -14.60 -2.57 11.84
N LEU A 21 -13.74 -3.59 11.85
CA LEU A 21 -14.14 -4.96 11.53
C LEU A 21 -13.25 -5.99 12.21
N SER A 22 -13.78 -7.19 12.32
CA SER A 22 -13.03 -8.41 12.63
C SER A 22 -13.12 -9.34 11.42
N ALA A 23 -12.01 -9.94 11.06
CA ALA A 23 -11.91 -10.83 9.90
C ALA A 23 -11.14 -12.10 10.25
N ASP A 24 -11.65 -13.26 9.80
CA ASP A 24 -10.89 -14.50 9.91
C ASP A 24 -9.67 -14.47 9.00
N GLY A 25 -8.60 -15.13 9.43
CA GLY A 25 -7.34 -15.16 8.69
C GLY A 25 -6.44 -13.96 8.98
N ILE A 26 -5.38 -13.81 8.18
CA ILE A 26 -4.41 -12.74 8.31
C ILE A 26 -4.84 -11.58 7.41
N THR A 27 -4.96 -10.39 7.99
CA THR A 27 -5.27 -9.15 7.26
C THR A 27 -4.09 -8.18 7.37
N LEU A 28 -3.63 -7.67 6.26
CA LEU A 28 -2.48 -6.76 6.16
C LEU A 28 -2.72 -5.68 5.09
N ALA A 29 -1.78 -4.75 4.93
CA ALA A 29 -1.67 -3.78 3.85
C ALA A 29 -2.98 -3.05 3.51
N VAL A 30 -3.44 -2.20 4.44
CA VAL A 30 -4.65 -1.39 4.24
C VAL A 30 -4.34 -0.14 3.42
N SER A 31 -5.18 0.15 2.41
CA SER A 31 -5.19 1.42 1.69
C SER A 31 -6.57 2.06 1.82
N VAL A 32 -6.63 3.26 2.37
CA VAL A 32 -7.87 4.01 2.58
C VAL A 32 -8.15 4.87 1.34
N GLN A 33 -9.43 4.98 0.96
CA GLN A 33 -9.86 5.88 -0.12
C GLN A 33 -9.57 7.34 0.23
N PRO A 34 -9.32 8.21 -0.76
CA PRO A 34 -9.04 9.63 -0.52
C PRO A 34 -10.16 10.38 0.21
N ASP A 35 -11.41 9.93 0.06
CA ASP A 35 -12.58 10.47 0.78
C ASP A 35 -12.68 9.99 2.24
N GLY A 36 -11.87 8.99 2.62
CA GLY A 36 -11.88 8.38 3.96
C GLY A 36 -13.02 7.40 4.23
N GLU A 37 -13.96 7.22 3.30
CA GLU A 37 -15.19 6.44 3.52
C GLU A 37 -15.01 4.94 3.31
N GLY A 38 -14.04 4.54 2.51
CA GLY A 38 -13.77 3.15 2.18
C GLY A 38 -12.31 2.77 2.30
N MET A 39 -12.05 1.48 2.34
CA MET A 39 -10.71 0.91 2.37
C MET A 39 -10.65 -0.38 1.56
N VAL A 40 -9.45 -0.68 1.07
CA VAL A 40 -9.07 -2.00 0.54
C VAL A 40 -7.97 -2.59 1.41
N PHE A 41 -7.95 -3.88 1.53
CA PHE A 41 -6.96 -4.60 2.32
C PHE A 41 -6.74 -6.00 1.74
N GLU A 42 -5.58 -6.55 2.00
CA GLU A 42 -5.30 -7.94 1.65
C GLU A 42 -5.70 -8.88 2.79
N ARG A 43 -6.15 -10.06 2.43
CA ARG A 43 -6.57 -11.10 3.36
C ARG A 43 -6.05 -12.44 2.90
N ARG A 44 -5.45 -13.18 3.82
CA ARG A 44 -4.98 -14.54 3.57
C ARG A 44 -5.91 -15.56 4.17
N MET A 45 -6.53 -16.38 3.31
CA MET A 45 -7.39 -17.49 3.71
C MET A 45 -7.00 -18.74 2.93
N GLY A 46 -6.95 -19.88 3.58
CA GLY A 46 -6.63 -21.15 2.91
C GLY A 46 -5.26 -21.17 2.24
N GLY A 47 -4.31 -20.34 2.71
CA GLY A 47 -2.97 -20.23 2.15
C GLY A 47 -2.83 -19.22 0.99
N ARG A 48 -3.91 -18.60 0.52
CA ARG A 48 -3.96 -17.69 -0.62
C ARG A 48 -4.28 -16.26 -0.21
N TRP A 49 -3.68 -15.29 -0.89
CA TRP A 49 -3.95 -13.87 -0.74
C TRP A 49 -5.08 -13.43 -1.69
N SER A 50 -5.97 -12.61 -1.19
CA SER A 50 -7.06 -11.97 -1.94
C SER A 50 -7.26 -10.54 -1.46
N ILE A 51 -7.82 -9.68 -2.32
CA ILE A 51 -8.07 -8.28 -1.98
C ILE A 51 -9.54 -8.10 -1.65
N TRP A 52 -9.80 -7.48 -0.51
CA TRP A 52 -11.11 -7.19 0.04
C TRP A 52 -11.32 -5.70 0.18
N ARG A 53 -12.57 -5.28 0.25
CA ARG A 53 -12.95 -3.90 0.55
C ARG A 53 -13.98 -3.85 1.67
N ALA A 54 -13.98 -2.74 2.41
CA ALA A 54 -15.00 -2.44 3.42
C ALA A 54 -15.17 -0.92 3.58
N PRO A 55 -16.31 -0.45 4.09
CA PRO A 55 -16.44 0.90 4.63
C PRO A 55 -15.51 1.11 5.84
N VAL A 56 -15.06 2.36 6.06
CA VAL A 56 -14.32 2.75 7.26
C VAL A 56 -15.32 3.16 8.35
N SER A 57 -16.19 2.23 8.75
CA SER A 57 -17.22 2.44 9.76
C SER A 57 -17.33 1.23 10.70
N PRO A 58 -17.73 1.42 11.96
CA PRO A 58 -17.89 0.32 12.91
C PRO A 58 -18.87 -0.73 12.43
N GLY A 59 -18.53 -1.99 12.65
CA GLY A 59 -19.37 -3.13 12.24
C GLY A 59 -19.41 -3.35 10.73
N ALA A 60 -18.45 -2.78 9.99
CA ALA A 60 -18.34 -2.98 8.55
C ALA A 60 -18.24 -4.47 8.19
N SER A 61 -18.99 -4.87 7.16
CA SER A 61 -18.91 -6.20 6.59
C SER A 61 -18.01 -6.16 5.35
N PRO A 62 -16.86 -6.83 5.39
CA PRO A 62 -15.97 -6.87 4.25
C PRO A 62 -16.56 -7.71 3.11
N VAL A 63 -16.33 -7.26 1.88
CA VAL A 63 -16.69 -8.00 0.67
C VAL A 63 -15.44 -8.23 -0.19
N PRO A 64 -15.32 -9.38 -0.87
CA PRO A 64 -14.22 -9.61 -1.78
C PRO A 64 -14.24 -8.60 -2.93
N LEU A 65 -13.08 -8.10 -3.30
CA LEU A 65 -12.88 -7.24 -4.48
C LEU A 65 -12.14 -8.00 -5.58
N LEU A 66 -11.12 -8.77 -5.22
CA LEU A 66 -10.41 -9.72 -6.08
C LEU A 66 -10.29 -11.04 -5.32
N GLU A 67 -10.98 -12.06 -5.81
CA GLU A 67 -10.97 -13.42 -5.25
C GLU A 67 -10.71 -14.43 -6.39
N GLU A 68 -9.54 -14.29 -7.00
CA GLU A 68 -9.11 -15.07 -8.14
C GLU A 68 -8.36 -16.34 -7.69
N PRO A 69 -8.12 -17.32 -8.58
CA PRO A 69 -7.41 -18.56 -8.23
C PRO A 69 -5.89 -18.38 -8.00
N PHE A 70 -5.39 -17.16 -8.00
CA PHE A 70 -3.99 -16.78 -7.74
C PHE A 70 -3.88 -15.80 -6.58
N ASP A 71 -2.66 -15.49 -6.17
CA ASP A 71 -2.42 -14.52 -5.11
C ASP A 71 -2.54 -13.10 -5.64
N ASP A 72 -3.44 -12.32 -5.02
CA ASP A 72 -3.59 -10.88 -5.21
C ASP A 72 -3.37 -10.16 -3.88
N TYR A 73 -2.40 -9.23 -3.81
CA TYR A 73 -2.01 -8.59 -2.56
C TYR A 73 -1.36 -7.22 -2.76
N MET A 74 -0.96 -6.54 -1.68
CA MET A 74 -0.40 -5.17 -1.68
C MET A 74 -1.27 -4.15 -2.42
N PRO A 75 -2.55 -3.99 -2.06
CA PRO A 75 -3.41 -3.03 -2.73
C PRO A 75 -3.01 -1.60 -2.41
N ALA A 76 -3.05 -0.72 -3.43
CA ALA A 76 -2.83 0.72 -3.31
C ALA A 76 -3.84 1.48 -4.15
N ILE A 77 -4.73 2.24 -3.52
CA ILE A 77 -5.70 3.11 -4.20
C ILE A 77 -4.96 4.35 -4.72
N SER A 78 -5.29 4.77 -5.93
CA SER A 78 -4.73 5.99 -6.51
C SER A 78 -5.21 7.25 -5.77
N PRO A 79 -4.45 8.37 -5.79
CA PRO A 79 -4.83 9.61 -5.11
C PRO A 79 -6.17 10.20 -5.53
N ASN A 80 -6.65 9.90 -6.74
CA ASN A 80 -7.95 10.32 -7.22
C ASN A 80 -9.09 9.30 -6.94
N GLY A 81 -8.78 8.19 -6.26
CA GLY A 81 -9.76 7.15 -5.90
C GLY A 81 -10.29 6.31 -7.06
N ARG A 82 -9.77 6.49 -8.29
CA ARG A 82 -10.34 5.85 -9.49
C ARG A 82 -9.67 4.55 -9.91
N TRP A 83 -8.50 4.26 -9.34
CA TRP A 83 -7.67 3.12 -9.73
C TRP A 83 -7.15 2.37 -8.51
N LEU A 84 -7.00 1.07 -8.67
CA LEU A 84 -6.36 0.18 -7.71
C LEU A 84 -5.12 -0.42 -8.35
N ALA A 85 -3.95 -0.14 -7.80
CA ALA A 85 -2.73 -0.90 -8.08
C ALA A 85 -2.61 -2.06 -7.10
N TYR A 86 -2.09 -3.19 -7.54
CA TYR A 86 -1.91 -4.38 -6.72
C TYR A 86 -0.88 -5.33 -7.35
N VAL A 87 -0.46 -6.33 -6.60
CA VAL A 87 0.43 -7.40 -7.09
C VAL A 87 -0.39 -8.65 -7.35
N SER A 88 -0.12 -9.33 -8.46
CA SER A 88 -0.74 -10.61 -8.80
C SER A 88 0.28 -11.57 -9.40
N ASN A 89 0.12 -12.86 -9.11
CA ASN A 89 0.90 -13.92 -9.75
C ASN A 89 0.13 -14.65 -10.88
N SER A 90 -0.91 -14.03 -11.42
CA SER A 90 -1.79 -14.58 -12.46
C SER A 90 -1.05 -15.06 -13.74
N THR A 91 0.13 -14.52 -14.00
CA THR A 91 0.99 -14.93 -15.13
C THR A 91 2.13 -15.87 -14.73
N GLY A 92 2.08 -16.45 -13.52
CA GLY A 92 3.11 -17.33 -12.97
C GLY A 92 4.29 -16.59 -12.33
N LYS A 93 4.31 -15.25 -12.39
CA LYS A 93 5.27 -14.37 -11.70
C LYS A 93 4.52 -13.24 -11.01
N TYR A 94 5.07 -12.73 -9.93
CA TYR A 94 4.53 -11.55 -9.30
C TYR A 94 4.79 -10.31 -10.16
N GLU A 95 3.71 -9.69 -10.62
CA GLU A 95 3.71 -8.47 -11.42
C GLU A 95 2.77 -7.45 -10.79
N VAL A 96 3.04 -6.17 -11.00
CA VAL A 96 2.13 -5.09 -10.62
C VAL A 96 1.10 -4.89 -11.71
N TYR A 97 -0.15 -4.83 -11.30
CA TYR A 97 -1.31 -4.51 -12.14
C TYR A 97 -2.01 -3.25 -11.63
N ALA A 98 -2.77 -2.62 -12.50
CA ALA A 98 -3.74 -1.60 -12.11
C ALA A 98 -5.06 -1.81 -12.84
N ARG A 99 -6.18 -1.52 -12.16
CA ARG A 99 -7.54 -1.66 -12.70
C ARG A 99 -8.44 -0.53 -12.21
N PRO A 100 -9.59 -0.29 -12.87
CA PRO A 100 -10.61 0.62 -12.35
C PRO A 100 -11.06 0.26 -10.94
N TYR A 101 -11.35 1.29 -10.13
CA TYR A 101 -11.83 1.17 -8.77
C TYR A 101 -12.88 2.27 -8.48
N PRO A 102 -13.94 2.03 -7.72
CA PRO A 102 -14.35 0.73 -7.14
C PRO A 102 -15.05 -0.21 -8.12
N SER A 103 -15.25 0.20 -9.35
CA SER A 103 -15.91 -0.60 -10.38
C SER A 103 -15.01 -1.72 -10.89
N ALA A 104 -15.65 -2.80 -11.36
CA ALA A 104 -14.93 -3.86 -12.05
C ALA A 104 -14.49 -3.39 -13.45
N GLY A 105 -13.30 -3.82 -13.88
CA GLY A 105 -12.78 -3.54 -15.21
C GLY A 105 -11.52 -4.36 -15.48
N ALA A 106 -11.07 -4.36 -16.73
CA ALA A 106 -9.85 -5.08 -17.12
C ALA A 106 -8.63 -4.54 -16.37
N ALA A 107 -7.77 -5.45 -15.91
CA ALA A 107 -6.50 -5.10 -15.32
C ALA A 107 -5.45 -4.85 -16.41
N THR A 108 -4.66 -3.81 -16.23
CA THR A 108 -3.49 -3.50 -17.07
C THR A 108 -2.24 -3.86 -16.31
N ARG A 109 -1.33 -4.63 -16.94
CA ARG A 109 -0.03 -4.93 -16.35
C ARG A 109 0.87 -3.69 -16.38
N ILE A 110 1.36 -3.30 -15.22
CA ILE A 110 2.20 -2.11 -15.02
C ILE A 110 3.68 -2.46 -15.09
N SER A 111 4.08 -3.54 -14.42
CA SER A 111 5.47 -3.97 -14.38
C SER A 111 5.84 -4.90 -15.54
N GLU A 112 7.13 -5.06 -15.78
CA GLU A 112 7.72 -6.04 -16.68
C GLU A 112 8.93 -6.70 -16.01
N GLY A 113 9.00 -8.03 -16.13
CA GLY A 113 10.10 -8.79 -15.53
C GLY A 113 10.00 -8.96 -14.02
N GLY A 114 8.79 -8.85 -13.47
CA GLY A 114 8.50 -8.89 -12.06
C GLY A 114 8.19 -7.51 -11.48
N GLY A 115 7.43 -7.50 -10.39
CA GLY A 115 7.11 -6.26 -9.68
C GLY A 115 6.34 -6.52 -8.41
N THR A 116 6.71 -5.81 -7.34
CA THR A 116 6.08 -5.84 -6.02
C THR A 116 6.03 -4.44 -5.41
N GLU A 117 5.33 -4.28 -4.30
CA GLU A 117 5.31 -3.06 -3.50
C GLU A 117 4.85 -1.82 -4.29
N PRO A 118 3.69 -1.84 -4.99
CA PRO A 118 3.24 -0.68 -5.74
C PRO A 118 2.92 0.51 -4.83
N ARG A 119 3.37 1.71 -5.24
CA ARG A 119 3.04 3.00 -4.66
C ARG A 119 2.70 4.00 -5.75
N TRP A 120 1.63 4.75 -5.58
CA TRP A 120 1.30 5.84 -6.47
C TRP A 120 2.16 7.08 -6.18
N SER A 121 2.51 7.82 -7.23
CA SER A 121 2.90 9.22 -7.05
C SER A 121 1.70 10.04 -6.57
N HIS A 122 1.95 11.13 -5.85
CA HIS A 122 0.87 11.97 -5.30
C HIS A 122 0.05 12.67 -6.41
N ASP A 123 0.65 12.91 -7.57
CA ASP A 123 -0.05 13.42 -8.76
C ASP A 123 -0.83 12.34 -9.53
N GLY A 124 -0.72 11.07 -9.14
CA GLY A 124 -1.39 9.94 -9.76
C GLY A 124 -0.89 9.56 -11.16
N ARG A 125 0.23 10.15 -11.61
CA ARG A 125 0.75 9.94 -12.97
C ARG A 125 1.80 8.84 -13.06
N ARG A 126 2.28 8.33 -11.93
CA ARG A 126 3.27 7.26 -11.88
C ARG A 126 2.88 6.21 -10.86
N ILE A 127 3.32 4.98 -11.13
CA ILE A 127 3.32 3.90 -10.16
C ILE A 127 4.78 3.51 -9.94
N PHE A 128 5.25 3.65 -8.72
CA PHE A 128 6.54 3.15 -8.28
C PHE A 128 6.38 1.70 -7.85
N TYR A 129 7.38 0.88 -8.12
CA TYR A 129 7.39 -0.53 -7.70
C TYR A 129 8.82 -1.06 -7.65
N ARG A 130 9.02 -2.17 -6.99
CA ARG A 130 10.32 -2.83 -6.88
C ARG A 130 10.37 -4.07 -7.73
N ASN A 131 11.54 -4.33 -8.33
CA ASN A 131 11.85 -5.59 -9.00
C ASN A 131 13.32 -5.98 -8.76
N ALA A 132 13.79 -7.04 -9.41
CA ALA A 132 15.15 -7.53 -9.25
C ALA A 132 16.26 -6.52 -9.66
N THR A 133 15.94 -5.50 -10.44
CA THR A 133 16.90 -4.49 -10.89
C THR A 133 16.92 -3.23 -10.01
N GLY A 134 15.87 -3.00 -9.20
CA GLY A 134 15.79 -1.88 -8.29
C GLY A 134 14.40 -1.25 -8.20
N LEU A 135 14.34 -0.01 -7.73
CA LEU A 135 13.12 0.79 -7.72
C LEU A 135 12.82 1.29 -9.13
N GLN A 136 11.61 1.03 -9.58
CA GLN A 136 11.10 1.35 -10.90
C GLN A 136 10.04 2.45 -10.82
N ALA A 137 9.89 3.21 -11.90
CA ALA A 137 8.74 4.08 -12.13
C ALA A 137 8.09 3.73 -13.46
N ALA A 138 6.81 3.38 -13.43
CA ALA A 138 5.96 3.34 -14.62
C ALA A 138 5.23 4.66 -14.76
N THR A 139 5.42 5.36 -15.87
CA THR A 139 4.68 6.58 -16.21
C THR A 139 3.39 6.18 -16.92
N LEU A 140 2.28 6.74 -16.49
CA LEU A 140 0.98 6.48 -17.06
C LEU A 140 0.64 7.54 -18.13
N ALA A 141 -0.05 7.14 -19.18
CA ALA A 141 -0.57 8.09 -20.16
C ALA A 141 -1.68 8.97 -19.53
N ALA A 142 -1.81 10.17 -20.03
CA ALA A 142 -2.80 11.15 -19.54
C ALA A 142 -4.20 10.94 -20.16
N ASP A 143 -4.63 9.70 -20.25
CA ASP A 143 -5.94 9.33 -20.80
C ASP A 143 -6.92 8.86 -19.70
N SER A 144 -8.12 8.48 -20.10
CA SER A 144 -9.15 7.95 -19.20
C SER A 144 -8.93 6.50 -18.80
N SER A 145 -7.89 5.85 -19.33
CA SER A 145 -7.52 4.47 -19.05
C SER A 145 -6.13 4.40 -18.39
N VAL A 146 -5.87 3.36 -17.61
CA VAL A 146 -4.49 3.10 -17.15
C VAL A 146 -3.73 2.42 -18.28
N SER A 147 -2.89 3.20 -18.96
CA SER A 147 -1.93 2.68 -19.92
C SER A 147 -0.51 3.18 -19.57
N VAL A 148 0.49 2.35 -19.77
CA VAL A 148 1.87 2.68 -19.45
C VAL A 148 2.53 3.31 -20.68
N SER A 149 2.94 4.57 -20.56
CA SER A 149 3.65 5.31 -21.61
C SER A 149 5.17 5.16 -21.53
N GLY A 150 5.71 4.75 -20.38
CA GLY A 150 7.13 4.54 -20.19
C GLY A 150 7.46 3.87 -18.86
N ARG A 151 8.64 3.24 -18.80
CA ARG A 151 9.22 2.67 -17.58
C ARG A 151 10.66 3.08 -17.45
N ALA A 152 11.09 3.33 -16.22
CA ALA A 152 12.48 3.68 -15.91
C ALA A 152 12.90 3.07 -14.58
N THR A 153 14.14 2.56 -14.54
CA THR A 153 14.80 2.25 -13.27
C THR A 153 15.29 3.54 -12.65
N LEU A 154 14.81 3.86 -11.45
CA LEU A 154 15.23 5.08 -10.74
C LEU A 154 16.60 4.91 -10.08
N PHE A 155 16.79 3.79 -9.40
CA PHE A 155 18.07 3.41 -8.81
C PHE A 155 18.10 1.92 -8.50
N ARG A 156 19.32 1.38 -8.39
CA ARG A 156 19.53 0.01 -7.94
C ARG A 156 19.13 -0.10 -6.46
N ASP A 157 18.26 -1.04 -6.17
CA ASP A 157 17.73 -1.22 -4.85
C ASP A 157 18.62 -2.19 -4.04
N VAL A 158 19.15 -1.69 -2.93
CA VAL A 158 19.95 -2.45 -1.96
C VAL A 158 19.28 -2.46 -0.58
N PHE A 159 18.06 -1.94 -0.51
CA PHE A 159 17.28 -1.83 0.70
C PHE A 159 16.46 -3.10 0.96
N GLU A 160 15.95 -3.23 2.18
CA GLU A 160 15.12 -4.39 2.51
C GLU A 160 13.84 -4.40 1.67
N GLY A 161 13.56 -5.55 1.05
CA GLY A 161 12.31 -5.89 0.44
C GLY A 161 11.74 -7.10 1.14
N ASN A 162 10.68 -6.93 1.89
CA ASN A 162 10.09 -8.01 2.64
C ASN A 162 8.58 -8.04 2.43
N MET A 163 8.11 -9.07 1.76
CA MET A 163 6.68 -9.33 1.66
C MET A 163 6.11 -9.67 3.04
N PRO A 164 4.89 -9.29 3.37
CA PRO A 164 3.79 -8.91 2.45
C PRO A 164 3.47 -7.40 2.39
N HIS A 165 4.31 -6.51 2.82
CA HIS A 165 4.02 -5.07 2.81
C HIS A 165 5.18 -4.28 2.19
N ALA A 166 4.89 -3.08 1.71
CA ALA A 166 5.92 -2.22 1.14
C ALA A 166 6.86 -1.69 2.24
N ASN A 167 8.17 -1.77 1.97
CA ASN A 167 9.23 -1.31 2.87
C ASN A 167 9.81 0.04 2.44
N TYR A 168 9.03 0.82 1.71
CA TYR A 168 9.36 2.19 1.36
C TYR A 168 8.09 3.03 1.26
N ASP A 169 8.28 4.33 1.30
CA ASP A 169 7.21 5.30 1.04
C ASP A 169 7.74 6.47 0.19
N VAL A 170 6.81 7.14 -0.49
CA VAL A 170 7.09 8.24 -1.42
C VAL A 170 6.88 9.56 -0.70
N ARG A 171 7.87 10.45 -0.73
CA ARG A 171 7.68 11.79 -0.17
C ARG A 171 6.71 12.61 -1.01
N LEU A 172 6.06 13.60 -0.37
CA LEU A 172 5.06 14.46 -1.01
C LEU A 172 5.53 15.20 -2.27
N ASP A 173 6.85 15.36 -2.44
CA ASP A 173 7.44 15.98 -3.62
C ASP A 173 7.61 15.02 -4.81
N ASP A 174 7.31 13.74 -4.63
CA ASP A 174 7.50 12.66 -5.62
C ASP A 174 8.94 12.54 -6.17
N LYS A 175 9.93 13.12 -5.47
CA LYS A 175 11.33 13.17 -5.91
C LYS A 175 12.28 12.36 -5.04
N SER A 176 11.81 11.94 -3.89
CA SER A 176 12.60 11.16 -2.94
C SER A 176 11.74 10.12 -2.23
N PHE A 177 12.42 9.11 -1.69
CA PHE A 177 11.82 7.95 -1.07
C PHE A 177 12.40 7.76 0.33
N VAL A 178 11.59 7.28 1.25
CA VAL A 178 12.06 6.75 2.52
C VAL A 178 12.13 5.24 2.37
N MET A 179 13.31 4.67 2.58
CA MET A 179 13.57 3.24 2.36
C MET A 179 14.01 2.61 3.68
N LEU A 180 13.62 1.36 3.89
CA LEU A 180 14.13 0.56 5.00
C LEU A 180 15.47 -0.07 4.60
N ALA A 181 16.55 0.29 5.30
CA ALA A 181 17.87 -0.30 5.08
C ALA A 181 18.09 -1.52 5.99
N PRO A 182 18.82 -2.56 5.53
CA PRO A 182 19.25 -3.63 6.41
C PRO A 182 20.08 -3.05 7.56
N GLY A 183 19.70 -3.40 8.79
CA GLY A 183 20.48 -3.02 9.97
C GLY A 183 21.85 -3.68 9.96
N THR A 184 22.90 -2.98 10.42
CA THR A 184 24.17 -3.60 10.75
C THR A 184 23.94 -4.57 11.92
N LYS A 185 24.49 -5.79 11.83
CA LYS A 185 24.37 -6.80 12.90
C LYS A 185 24.82 -6.19 14.23
N GLY A 186 23.90 -5.94 15.13
CA GLY A 186 24.18 -5.47 16.49
C GLY A 186 23.24 -4.39 17.02
N ASP A 187 22.64 -3.54 16.16
CA ASP A 187 21.92 -2.34 16.59
C ASP A 187 20.48 -2.24 16.05
N ALA A 188 19.76 -3.35 15.98
CA ALA A 188 18.33 -3.27 15.70
C ALA A 188 17.61 -2.66 16.91
N GLN A 189 17.49 -1.35 16.94
CA GLN A 189 16.65 -0.62 17.89
C GLN A 189 15.30 -0.37 17.26
N MET A 190 14.26 -0.95 17.85
CA MET A 190 12.87 -0.53 17.55
C MET A 190 12.62 0.77 18.31
N VAL A 191 12.57 1.89 17.61
CA VAL A 191 12.18 3.16 18.21
C VAL A 191 10.67 3.33 18.06
N LEU A 192 9.94 3.08 19.15
CA LEU A 192 8.52 3.39 19.22
C LEU A 192 8.36 4.86 19.62
N VAL A 193 8.02 5.71 18.67
CA VAL A 193 7.71 7.12 18.95
C VAL A 193 6.23 7.24 19.30
N VAL A 194 5.92 7.27 20.57
CA VAL A 194 4.57 7.58 21.10
C VAL A 194 4.47 9.09 21.38
N ASN A 195 3.31 9.68 21.06
CA ASN A 195 3.04 11.13 21.26
C ASN A 195 4.00 12.07 20.48
N TRP A 196 4.48 11.65 19.31
CA TRP A 196 5.37 12.45 18.46
C TRP A 196 4.89 13.88 18.20
N LEU A 197 3.57 14.11 18.16
CA LEU A 197 2.97 15.44 17.96
C LEU A 197 3.24 16.35 19.15
N GLN A 198 3.29 15.81 20.36
CA GLN A 198 3.58 16.56 21.58
C GLN A 198 5.07 16.89 21.71
N GLU A 199 5.92 15.94 21.33
CA GLU A 199 7.36 16.14 21.25
C GLU A 199 7.74 17.17 20.19
N LEU A 200 7.09 17.13 19.01
CA LEU A 200 7.29 18.11 17.95
C LEU A 200 6.90 19.53 18.43
N LYS A 201 5.77 19.70 19.11
CA LYS A 201 5.35 20.98 19.69
C LYS A 201 6.36 21.51 20.71
N THR A 202 6.91 20.64 21.56
CA THR A 202 7.91 20.99 22.57
C THR A 202 9.23 21.43 21.90
N ARG A 203 9.69 20.70 20.88
CA ARG A 203 10.91 21.06 20.13
C ARG A 203 10.75 22.36 19.34
N LEU A 204 9.60 22.61 18.72
CA LEU A 204 9.31 23.86 18.02
C LEU A 204 9.20 25.06 18.96
N ALA A 205 8.75 24.87 20.20
CA ALA A 205 8.70 25.91 21.21
C ALA A 205 10.09 26.27 21.80
N SER A 206 11.07 25.36 21.72
CA SER A 206 12.43 25.55 22.23
C SER A 206 13.40 26.18 21.21
N VAL A 207 12.94 26.47 19.99
CA VAL A 207 13.72 27.09 18.90
C VAL A 207 13.41 28.59 18.72
N ARG A 208 12.76 29.21 19.72
CA ARG A 208 12.54 30.64 19.77
C ARG A 208 13.46 31.31 20.78
#